data_3513d28d94f572bdc03e48556cfa2fa3
#
_entry.id   3513d28d94f572bdc03e48556cfa2fa3
#
_cell.length_a   1.000
_cell.length_b   1.000
_cell.length_c   1.000
_cell.angle_alpha   90.00
_cell.angle_beta   90.00
_cell.angle_gamma   90.00
#
_symmetry.space_group_name_H-M   'P 1'
#
loop_
_entity.id
_entity.type
_entity.pdbx_description
1 polymer ?
#
loop_
_entity_poly.entity_id
_entity_poly.type
_entity_poly.pdbx_seq_one_letter_code
_entity_poly.pdbx_strand_id
1 'polypeptide(L)'
;MSGLFASPKTLLHRRDDKALILTSSQALGEPVRAVGCWLEHWAQVTPQRDFLAQRDASGQWRRLTYAMALRQVRALATGLLENARLRPGPVVILSENSIEHALLSLAAMHVGVPVAALSTAYSLASRDHLKLRKLIAELDPGLIYVSHQQIYGA
;
A
#
# COMPACT_ATOMS: atom_id res chain seq x y z
N MET A 1 -32.05 -6.99 9.35
CA MET A 1 -30.84 -6.31 8.84
C MET A 1 -29.66 -7.15 9.23
N SER A 2 -29.04 -7.84 8.28
CA SER A 2 -27.76 -8.52 8.54
C SER A 2 -26.72 -7.45 8.86
N GLY A 3 -26.11 -7.49 10.04
CA GLY A 3 -25.09 -6.52 10.42
C GLY A 3 -23.94 -6.51 9.41
N LEU A 4 -23.41 -5.33 9.10
CA LEU A 4 -22.24 -5.13 8.23
C LEU A 4 -21.00 -5.89 8.74
N PHE A 5 -20.99 -6.26 10.01
CA PHE A 5 -19.88 -6.94 10.67
C PHE A 5 -20.38 -8.21 11.35
N ALA A 6 -19.57 -9.25 11.33
CA ALA A 6 -19.80 -10.45 12.11
C ALA A 6 -19.81 -10.11 13.62
N SER A 7 -20.67 -10.76 14.40
CA SER A 7 -20.66 -10.59 15.85
C SER A 7 -19.28 -10.97 16.41
N PRO A 8 -18.69 -10.12 17.26
CA PRO A 8 -17.38 -10.43 17.85
C PRO A 8 -17.48 -11.66 18.75
N LYS A 9 -16.56 -12.61 18.55
CA LYS A 9 -16.40 -13.78 19.43
C LYS A 9 -15.03 -13.69 20.08
N THR A 10 -14.98 -13.15 21.28
CA THR A 10 -13.75 -12.87 22.00
C THR A 10 -13.59 -13.82 23.19
N LEU A 11 -12.40 -14.36 23.37
CA LEU A 11 -11.97 -15.11 24.53
C LEU A 11 -11.06 -14.21 25.38
N LEU A 12 -11.31 -14.18 26.69
CA LEU A 12 -10.48 -13.47 27.65
C LEU A 12 -9.65 -14.48 28.44
N HIS A 13 -8.33 -14.37 28.34
CA HIS A 13 -7.39 -15.11 29.15
C HIS A 13 -6.74 -14.18 30.18
N ARG A 14 -6.71 -14.57 31.43
CA ARG A 14 -5.96 -13.87 32.48
C ARG A 14 -4.72 -14.67 32.81
N ARG A 15 -3.54 -14.03 32.63
CA ARG A 15 -2.25 -14.61 32.99
C ARG A 15 -1.97 -14.44 34.49
N ASP A 16 -0.99 -15.20 35.00
CA ASP A 16 -0.59 -15.16 36.41
C ASP A 16 0.01 -13.80 36.81
N ASP A 17 0.60 -13.07 35.85
CA ASP A 17 1.09 -11.71 36.02
C ASP A 17 -0.02 -10.64 35.97
N LYS A 18 -1.30 -11.06 36.02
CA LYS A 18 -2.53 -10.25 35.92
C LYS A 18 -2.77 -9.60 34.57
N ALA A 19 -1.95 -9.84 33.55
CA ALA A 19 -2.18 -9.37 32.20
C ALA A 19 -3.47 -10.01 31.63
N LEU A 20 -4.25 -9.19 30.91
CA LEU A 20 -5.46 -9.62 30.21
C LEU A 20 -5.15 -9.78 28.73
N ILE A 21 -5.37 -10.96 28.17
CA ILE A 21 -5.19 -11.25 26.76
C ILE A 21 -6.56 -11.51 26.14
N LEU A 22 -6.92 -10.67 25.18
CA LEU A 22 -8.11 -10.86 24.35
C LEU A 22 -7.71 -11.54 23.05
N THR A 23 -8.34 -12.66 22.73
CA THR A 23 -8.13 -13.38 21.49
C THR A 23 -9.44 -13.62 20.77
N SER A 24 -9.40 -13.73 19.43
CA SER A 24 -10.55 -14.20 18.67
C SER A 24 -10.72 -15.71 18.88
N SER A 25 -11.96 -16.16 19.06
CA SER A 25 -12.28 -17.60 19.04
C SER A 25 -12.32 -18.17 17.62
N GLN A 26 -12.26 -17.31 16.59
CA GLN A 26 -12.19 -17.73 15.20
C GLN A 26 -10.73 -18.00 14.83
N ALA A 27 -10.46 -19.18 14.30
CA ALA A 27 -9.16 -19.52 13.76
C ALA A 27 -8.84 -18.59 12.55
N LEU A 28 -7.59 -18.15 12.45
CA LEU A 28 -7.11 -17.52 11.23
C LEU A 28 -7.08 -18.60 10.12
N GLY A 29 -7.50 -18.22 8.91
CA GLY A 29 -7.30 -19.05 7.73
C GLY A 29 -5.81 -19.17 7.38
N GLU A 30 -5.51 -20.04 6.42
CA GLU A 30 -4.14 -20.16 5.89
C GLU A 30 -3.65 -18.80 5.36
N PRO A 31 -2.49 -18.31 5.82
CA PRO A 31 -1.97 -17.04 5.37
C PRO A 31 -1.49 -17.13 3.91
N VAL A 32 -1.80 -16.13 3.13
CA VAL A 32 -1.21 -16.00 1.80
C VAL A 32 0.26 -15.60 1.89
N ARG A 33 1.07 -16.07 0.96
CA ARG A 33 2.51 -15.80 0.92
C ARG A 33 2.85 -14.31 0.80
N ALA A 34 2.06 -13.56 0.07
CA ALA A 34 2.26 -12.14 -0.19
C ALA A 34 0.95 -11.44 -0.52
N VAL A 35 0.88 -10.13 -0.27
CA VAL A 35 -0.30 -9.30 -0.58
C VAL A 35 -0.71 -9.39 -2.05
N GLY A 36 0.27 -9.48 -2.96
CA GLY A 36 0.03 -9.64 -4.40
C GLY A 36 -0.80 -10.86 -4.78
N CYS A 37 -0.75 -11.95 -3.96
CA CYS A 37 -1.57 -13.14 -4.19
C CYS A 37 -3.08 -12.84 -4.12
N TRP A 38 -3.49 -11.90 -3.27
CA TRP A 38 -4.88 -11.46 -3.21
C TRP A 38 -5.33 -10.74 -4.48
N LEU A 39 -4.47 -9.87 -5.03
CA LEU A 39 -4.76 -9.19 -6.29
C LEU A 39 -4.88 -10.21 -7.44
N GLU A 40 -3.98 -11.19 -7.52
CA GLU A 40 -4.03 -12.24 -8.53
C GLU A 40 -5.30 -13.08 -8.40
N HIS A 41 -5.64 -13.50 -7.19
CA HIS A 41 -6.86 -14.25 -6.91
C HIS A 41 -8.11 -13.49 -7.37
N TRP A 42 -8.28 -12.24 -6.93
CA TRP A 42 -9.48 -11.48 -7.28
C TRP A 42 -9.53 -11.08 -8.74
N ALA A 43 -8.38 -10.89 -9.40
CA ALA A 43 -8.33 -10.67 -10.84
C ALA A 43 -8.76 -11.90 -11.65
N GLN A 44 -8.66 -13.10 -11.10
CA GLN A 44 -9.18 -14.34 -11.71
C GLN A 44 -10.67 -14.54 -11.41
N VAL A 45 -11.08 -14.36 -10.14
CA VAL A 45 -12.44 -14.67 -9.68
C VAL A 45 -13.45 -13.59 -10.08
N THR A 46 -13.07 -12.31 -10.01
CA THR A 46 -13.95 -11.17 -10.31
C THR A 46 -13.22 -10.11 -11.14
N PRO A 47 -12.74 -10.43 -12.37
CA PRO A 47 -11.86 -9.57 -13.15
C PRO A 47 -12.45 -8.19 -13.46
N GLN A 48 -13.75 -8.10 -13.65
CA GLN A 48 -14.45 -6.85 -14.04
C GLN A 48 -14.96 -6.04 -12.85
N ARG A 49 -14.81 -6.55 -11.62
CA ARG A 49 -15.23 -5.81 -10.43
C ARG A 49 -14.28 -4.65 -10.17
N ASP A 50 -14.81 -3.49 -9.77
CA ASP A 50 -14.03 -2.34 -9.35
C ASP A 50 -13.15 -2.71 -8.15
N PHE A 51 -11.85 -2.46 -8.26
CA PHE A 51 -10.86 -2.60 -7.19
C PHE A 51 -10.51 -1.25 -6.58
N LEU A 52 -10.22 -0.26 -7.42
CA LEU A 52 -9.90 1.09 -6.99
C LEU A 52 -10.80 2.09 -7.71
N ALA A 53 -11.16 3.15 -7.01
CA ALA A 53 -11.87 4.28 -7.61
C ALA A 53 -11.34 5.59 -7.02
N GLN A 54 -11.14 6.59 -7.87
CA GLN A 54 -10.65 7.91 -7.50
C GLN A 54 -11.40 8.97 -8.29
N ARG A 55 -11.71 10.10 -7.66
CA ARG A 55 -12.23 11.25 -8.41
C ARG A 55 -11.11 11.93 -9.18
N ASP A 56 -11.39 12.26 -10.42
CA ASP A 56 -10.51 13.12 -11.23
C ASP A 56 -10.74 14.62 -10.93
N ALA A 57 -10.00 15.48 -11.61
CA ALA A 57 -10.10 16.93 -11.45
C ALA A 57 -11.49 17.50 -11.82
N SER A 58 -12.28 16.79 -12.64
CA SER A 58 -13.67 17.15 -12.99
C SER A 58 -14.69 16.62 -11.98
N GLY A 59 -14.25 15.86 -10.95
CA GLY A 59 -15.10 15.22 -9.98
C GLY A 59 -15.73 13.90 -10.45
N GLN A 60 -15.39 13.42 -11.65
CA GLN A 60 -15.84 12.14 -12.17
C GLN A 60 -15.04 10.97 -11.57
N TRP A 61 -15.70 9.79 -11.45
CA TRP A 61 -15.04 8.60 -10.93
C TRP A 61 -14.19 7.91 -12.02
N ARG A 62 -12.87 7.94 -11.85
CA ARG A 62 -11.94 7.04 -12.54
C ARG A 62 -11.92 5.71 -11.79
N ARG A 63 -12.33 4.63 -12.46
CA ARG A 63 -12.42 3.30 -11.88
C ARG A 63 -11.37 2.37 -12.48
N LEU A 64 -10.86 1.47 -11.67
CA LEU A 64 -9.89 0.47 -12.06
C LEU A 64 -10.36 -0.91 -11.58
N THR A 65 -10.60 -1.82 -12.51
CA THR A 65 -11.00 -3.18 -12.18
C THR A 65 -9.83 -4.03 -11.69
N TYR A 66 -10.10 -5.17 -11.04
CA TYR A 66 -9.05 -6.09 -10.60
C TYR A 66 -8.14 -6.54 -11.75
N ALA A 67 -8.72 -6.90 -12.91
CA ALA A 67 -7.94 -7.30 -14.08
C ALA A 67 -7.05 -6.17 -14.62
N MET A 68 -7.56 -4.94 -14.65
CA MET A 68 -6.78 -3.76 -15.06
C MET A 68 -5.66 -3.48 -14.08
N ALA A 69 -5.95 -3.53 -12.78
CA ALA A 69 -4.96 -3.31 -11.73
C ALA A 69 -3.82 -4.34 -11.82
N LEU A 70 -4.14 -5.63 -11.96
CA LEU A 70 -3.12 -6.67 -12.09
C LEU A 70 -2.21 -6.46 -13.30
N ARG A 71 -2.78 -6.08 -14.46
CA ARG A 71 -1.96 -5.77 -15.65
C ARG A 71 -1.00 -4.61 -15.39
N GLN A 72 -1.48 -3.53 -14.77
CA GLN A 72 -0.67 -2.34 -14.49
C GLN A 72 0.38 -2.63 -13.42
N VAL A 73 0.03 -3.38 -12.37
CA VAL A 73 0.99 -3.82 -11.35
C VAL A 73 2.11 -4.63 -11.97
N ARG A 74 1.81 -5.59 -12.85
CA ARG A 74 2.83 -6.39 -13.54
C ARG A 74 3.72 -5.56 -14.45
N ALA A 75 3.17 -4.62 -15.21
CA ALA A 75 3.94 -3.72 -16.04
C ALA A 75 4.90 -2.83 -15.23
N LEU A 76 4.41 -2.26 -14.11
CA LEU A 76 5.24 -1.48 -13.19
C LEU A 76 6.30 -2.35 -12.51
N ALA A 77 5.95 -3.56 -12.10
CA ALA A 77 6.88 -4.52 -11.51
C ALA A 77 8.02 -4.89 -12.47
N THR A 78 7.70 -5.15 -13.74
CA THR A 78 8.70 -5.35 -14.81
C THR A 78 9.62 -4.13 -14.95
N GLY A 79 9.04 -2.93 -14.98
CA GLY A 79 9.83 -1.69 -15.05
C GLY A 79 10.75 -1.48 -13.85
N LEU A 80 10.32 -1.88 -12.64
CA LEU A 80 11.17 -1.84 -11.44
C LEU A 80 12.35 -2.82 -11.53
N LEU A 81 12.15 -4.01 -12.10
CA LEU A 81 13.20 -5.03 -12.25
C LEU A 81 14.20 -4.68 -13.35
N GLU A 82 13.72 -4.13 -14.47
CA GLU A 82 14.53 -3.90 -15.67
C GLU A 82 15.24 -2.53 -15.67
N ASN A 83 14.87 -1.63 -14.76
CA ASN A 83 15.47 -0.30 -14.72
C ASN A 83 16.85 -0.32 -14.05
N ALA A 84 17.89 -0.47 -14.85
CA ALA A 84 19.28 -0.48 -14.40
C ALA A 84 19.74 0.83 -13.70
N ARG A 85 18.94 1.89 -13.73
CA ARG A 85 19.23 3.14 -13.02
C ARG A 85 18.76 3.13 -11.56
N LEU A 86 17.91 2.18 -11.19
CA LEU A 86 17.46 2.06 -9.82
C LEU A 86 18.55 1.42 -8.96
N ARG A 87 18.85 2.08 -7.85
CA ARG A 87 19.74 1.50 -6.82
C ARG A 87 18.95 0.45 -6.02
N PRO A 88 19.63 -0.55 -5.42
CA PRO A 88 19.02 -1.36 -4.38
C PRO A 88 18.46 -0.46 -3.26
N GLY A 89 17.30 -0.81 -2.71
CA GLY A 89 16.67 -0.06 -1.63
C GLY A 89 15.16 0.00 -1.76
N PRO A 90 14.44 0.51 -0.75
CA PRO A 90 13.00 0.63 -0.78
C PRO A 90 12.51 1.67 -1.80
N VAL A 91 11.25 1.50 -2.22
CA VAL A 91 10.48 2.55 -2.90
C VAL A 91 9.88 3.45 -1.83
N VAL A 92 10.28 4.70 -1.80
CA VAL A 92 9.64 5.73 -0.95
C VAL A 92 8.56 6.44 -1.76
N ILE A 93 7.38 6.59 -1.16
CA ILE A 93 6.24 7.27 -1.79
C ILE A 93 5.90 8.54 -1.00
N LEU A 94 6.00 9.68 -1.69
CA LEU A 94 5.61 11.01 -1.21
C LEU A 94 4.38 11.45 -2.01
N SER A 95 3.22 10.94 -1.65
CA SER A 95 1.96 11.29 -2.29
C SER A 95 0.79 11.10 -1.35
N GLU A 96 -0.29 11.80 -1.62
CA GLU A 96 -1.59 11.46 -1.08
C GLU A 96 -2.09 10.12 -1.64
N ASN A 97 -3.18 9.62 -1.05
CA ASN A 97 -3.81 8.40 -1.56
C ASN A 97 -4.28 8.60 -3.00
N SER A 98 -3.81 7.73 -3.89
CA SER A 98 -4.17 7.73 -5.30
C SER A 98 -4.11 6.33 -5.89
N ILE A 99 -4.68 6.16 -7.07
CA ILE A 99 -4.56 4.90 -7.82
C ILE A 99 -3.09 4.60 -8.11
N GLU A 100 -2.31 5.61 -8.49
CA GLU A 100 -0.88 5.48 -8.78
C GLU A 100 -0.07 5.04 -7.57
N HIS A 101 -0.36 5.63 -6.40
CA HIS A 101 0.23 5.23 -5.10
C HIS A 101 -0.03 3.74 -4.83
N ALA A 102 -1.28 3.31 -4.94
CA ALA A 102 -1.67 1.93 -4.69
C ALA A 102 -1.02 0.97 -5.69
N LEU A 103 -1.01 1.30 -6.98
CA LEU A 103 -0.41 0.46 -8.02
C LEU A 103 1.11 0.32 -7.85
N LEU A 104 1.81 1.42 -7.56
CA LEU A 104 3.26 1.37 -7.33
C LEU A 104 3.60 0.56 -6.09
N SER A 105 2.84 0.74 -5.00
CA SER A 105 3.01 -0.06 -3.77
C SER A 105 2.85 -1.55 -4.05
N LEU A 106 1.77 -1.93 -4.75
CA LEU A 106 1.51 -3.33 -5.11
C LEU A 106 2.57 -3.89 -6.07
N ALA A 107 3.06 -3.07 -7.02
CA ALA A 107 4.10 -3.48 -7.95
C ALA A 107 5.43 -3.75 -7.24
N ALA A 108 5.85 -2.88 -6.34
CA ALA A 108 7.06 -3.07 -5.56
C ALA A 108 6.95 -4.32 -4.67
N MET A 109 5.85 -4.50 -3.95
CA MET A 109 5.59 -5.71 -3.15
C MET A 109 5.52 -6.98 -4.01
N HIS A 110 5.06 -6.89 -5.27
CA HIS A 110 4.97 -8.02 -6.20
C HIS A 110 6.35 -8.59 -6.57
N VAL A 111 7.37 -7.74 -6.59
CA VAL A 111 8.77 -8.12 -6.88
C VAL A 111 9.68 -8.13 -5.65
N GLY A 112 9.09 -8.08 -4.46
CA GLY A 112 9.83 -8.17 -3.20
C GLY A 112 10.62 -6.92 -2.82
N VAL A 113 10.30 -5.77 -3.42
CA VAL A 113 10.91 -4.49 -3.08
C VAL A 113 10.13 -3.85 -1.93
N PRO A 114 10.77 -3.48 -0.81
CA PRO A 114 10.10 -2.80 0.30
C PRO A 114 9.51 -1.46 -0.12
N VAL A 115 8.37 -1.08 0.48
CA VAL A 115 7.70 0.20 0.22
C VAL A 115 7.57 0.97 1.53
N ALA A 116 7.89 2.26 1.49
CA ALA A 116 7.68 3.19 2.59
C ALA A 116 6.87 4.40 2.12
N ALA A 117 5.58 4.43 2.45
CA ALA A 117 4.74 5.62 2.25
C ALA A 117 4.96 6.59 3.41
N LEU A 118 5.51 7.76 3.13
CA LEU A 118 5.76 8.79 4.13
C LEU A 118 4.60 9.78 4.16
N SER A 119 4.30 10.27 5.37
CA SER A 119 3.24 11.27 5.55
C SER A 119 3.52 12.53 4.73
N THR A 120 2.52 12.97 3.98
CA THR A 120 2.56 14.21 3.20
C THR A 120 2.82 15.44 4.06
N ALA A 121 2.46 15.40 5.35
CA ALA A 121 2.75 16.47 6.29
C ALA A 121 4.26 16.75 6.45
N TYR A 122 5.12 15.75 6.28
CA TYR A 122 6.57 15.93 6.37
C TYR A 122 7.15 16.71 5.18
N SER A 123 6.46 16.71 4.05
CA SER A 123 6.82 17.47 2.85
C SER A 123 6.06 18.79 2.75
N LEU A 124 4.73 18.76 2.99
CA LEU A 124 3.85 19.88 2.66
C LEU A 124 3.63 20.85 3.83
N ALA A 125 3.64 20.35 5.07
CA ALA A 125 3.39 21.19 6.25
C ALA A 125 4.68 21.60 6.99
N SER A 126 5.79 20.91 6.75
CA SER A 126 7.09 21.18 7.37
C SER A 126 7.81 22.30 6.62
N ARG A 127 8.38 23.29 7.36
CA ARG A 127 9.18 24.36 6.77
C ARG A 127 10.65 23.99 6.57
N ASP A 128 11.20 23.14 7.42
CA ASP A 128 12.62 22.75 7.43
C ASP A 128 12.88 21.35 6.85
N HIS A 129 11.82 20.57 6.69
CA HIS A 129 11.86 19.18 6.20
C HIS A 129 12.81 18.24 6.96
N LEU A 130 13.22 18.60 8.19
CA LEU A 130 14.22 17.83 8.96
C LEU A 130 13.80 16.37 9.15
N LYS A 131 12.52 16.14 9.50
CA LYS A 131 12.02 14.78 9.68
C LYS A 131 12.01 13.98 8.38
N LEU A 132 11.63 14.60 7.26
CA LEU A 132 11.66 13.98 5.95
C LEU A 132 13.09 13.61 5.57
N ARG A 133 14.03 14.55 5.68
CA ARG A 133 15.45 14.32 5.37
C ARG A 133 16.05 13.19 6.20
N LYS A 134 15.72 13.14 7.50
CA LYS A 134 16.17 12.05 8.38
C LYS A 134 15.62 10.70 7.92
N LEU A 135 14.31 10.61 7.62
CA LEU A 135 13.68 9.37 7.15
C LEU A 135 14.25 8.91 5.80
N ILE A 136 14.48 9.83 4.86
CA ILE A 136 15.11 9.50 3.55
C ILE A 136 16.53 8.99 3.76
N ALA A 137 17.31 9.62 4.65
CA ALA A 137 18.67 9.18 4.94
C ALA A 137 18.71 7.79 5.63
N GLU A 138 17.77 7.51 6.53
CA GLU A 138 17.66 6.20 7.20
C GLU A 138 17.18 5.09 6.27
N LEU A 139 16.24 5.39 5.37
CA LEU A 139 15.68 4.42 4.43
C LEU A 139 16.62 4.13 3.25
N ASP A 140 17.50 5.05 2.90
CA ASP A 140 18.37 4.99 1.71
C ASP A 140 17.65 4.44 0.46
N PRO A 141 16.59 5.12 -0.04
CA PRO A 141 15.71 4.57 -1.05
C PRO A 141 16.38 4.37 -2.39
N GLY A 142 16.04 3.26 -3.07
CA GLY A 142 16.38 3.04 -4.47
C GLY A 142 15.57 3.90 -5.42
N LEU A 143 14.33 4.23 -5.05
CA LEU A 143 13.39 5.05 -5.81
C LEU A 143 12.57 5.94 -4.88
N ILE A 144 12.41 7.20 -5.25
CA ILE A 144 11.46 8.12 -4.62
C ILE A 144 10.40 8.48 -5.67
N TYR A 145 9.15 8.18 -5.36
CA TYR A 145 8.00 8.60 -6.17
C TYR A 145 7.33 9.80 -5.54
N VAL A 146 7.00 10.79 -6.35
CA VAL A 146 6.20 11.97 -5.97
C VAL A 146 5.02 12.12 -6.93
N SER A 147 3.83 12.41 -6.41
CA SER A 147 2.64 12.58 -7.25
C SER A 147 2.70 13.85 -8.10
N HIS A 148 3.32 14.93 -7.59
CA HIS A 148 3.42 16.23 -8.26
C HIS A 148 4.78 16.86 -7.96
N GLN A 149 5.64 16.94 -8.95
CA GLN A 149 6.99 17.49 -8.80
C GLN A 149 6.98 18.93 -8.25
N GLN A 150 6.02 19.76 -8.66
CA GLN A 150 5.92 21.16 -8.21
C GLN A 150 5.58 21.29 -6.71
N ILE A 151 4.92 20.27 -6.14
CA ILE A 151 4.46 20.27 -4.75
C ILE A 151 5.49 19.62 -3.82
N TYR A 152 6.14 18.56 -4.29
CA TYR A 152 7.04 17.73 -3.46
C TYR A 152 8.53 17.90 -3.81
N GLY A 153 8.86 18.64 -4.86
CA GLY A 153 10.23 18.77 -5.39
C GLY A 153 10.98 20.03 -4.93
N ALA A 154 10.54 20.66 -3.81
CA ALA A 154 11.20 21.84 -3.25
C ALA A 154 12.42 21.49 -2.37
#